data_8a25ce3eb9820ea91079e5e9f1e3f5a4
#
_entry.id   8a25ce3eb9820ea91079e5e9f1e3f5a4
#
_cell.length_a   1.000
_cell.length_b   1.000
_cell.length_c   1.000
_cell.angle_alpha   90.00
_cell.angle_beta   90.00
_cell.angle_gamma   90.00
#
_symmetry.space_group_name_H-M   'P 1'
#
loop_
_entity.id
_entity.type
_entity.pdbx_description
1 polymer ?
#
loop_
_entity_poly.entity_id
_entity_poly.type
_entity_poly.pdbx_seq_one_letter_code
_entity_poly.pdbx_strand_id
1 'polypeptide(L)'
;MRRTKIVCTLGPSSNSEYVLREMLLAGMNIARLNFSHGSHDDHAKNIETFRRIRDSLGVPAAIMLDTKGPEIRLGEIIGGSATLKEGETFILTARDIEGSEKEVSVTYKPLATELKEGDMVLIDDGRISLRVTGLTDTDVITKVEIGGKISTHKGVNIPNVSLDMPYISKQDASDLLFGIEQGVDFVSASFVRKKEDVIELRRFLDYHGGHDIKIISKIENIQGVMNFDEILRYSDGIMIARGDMGVEIEYEKLPGIQKRFIRECYQAGKMVICATQMLESMITSSTPTRAEITDVANAVFDGASAIMLSGETAMGAHPVLVIKVMAKIAEQAERDAIELGAYRNMHYEIDYADTTNAICDAACTTARDIKAAAIIAVTKSGATARRVSKFRPTQAIIAATPSEKTFHQLSLSWGVFPVLSLPQDDTDRLFRHAVDCGKKLELIHSGERVVITAGVPLNIAGTTNIIKVQTVDSY
;
A
#
# COMPACT_ATOMS: atom_id res chain seq x y z
N MET A 1 -17.61 4.50 -12.83
CA MET A 1 -17.21 3.74 -11.60
C MET A 1 -15.70 3.58 -11.59
N ARG A 2 -15.04 3.97 -10.49
CA ARG A 2 -13.59 4.01 -10.36
C ARG A 2 -12.99 2.62 -10.13
N ARG A 3 -11.94 2.27 -10.86
CA ARG A 3 -11.19 1.01 -10.75
C ARG A 3 -10.01 1.12 -9.80
N THR A 4 -9.26 2.23 -9.85
CA THR A 4 -8.14 2.55 -8.96
C THR A 4 -8.65 2.80 -7.55
N LYS A 5 -8.08 2.15 -6.55
CA LYS A 5 -8.53 2.22 -5.15
C LYS A 5 -7.92 3.43 -4.43
N ILE A 6 -8.53 3.87 -3.33
CA ILE A 6 -8.00 4.95 -2.49
C ILE A 6 -7.74 4.42 -1.09
N VAL A 7 -6.49 4.59 -0.65
CA VAL A 7 -6.05 4.36 0.73
C VAL A 7 -6.06 5.69 1.46
N CYS A 8 -6.68 5.76 2.62
CA CYS A 8 -6.74 6.97 3.43
C CYS A 8 -6.16 6.71 4.82
N THR A 9 -5.22 7.54 5.24
CA THR A 9 -4.69 7.49 6.60
C THR A 9 -5.67 8.12 7.56
N LEU A 10 -6.04 7.39 8.61
CA LEU A 10 -6.86 7.90 9.69
C LEU A 10 -6.01 8.67 10.71
N GLY A 11 -6.57 9.74 11.24
CA GLY A 11 -5.92 10.58 12.24
C GLY A 11 -6.91 11.58 12.86
N PRO A 12 -6.44 12.62 13.55
CA PRO A 12 -7.29 13.55 14.27
C PRO A 12 -8.43 14.19 13.45
N SER A 13 -8.18 14.44 12.15
CA SER A 13 -9.20 15.04 11.26
C SER A 13 -10.24 14.05 10.74
N SER A 14 -10.02 12.74 10.92
CA SER A 14 -10.83 11.68 10.32
C SER A 14 -11.35 10.63 11.32
N ASN A 15 -11.30 10.89 12.62
CA ASN A 15 -11.68 9.93 13.67
C ASN A 15 -13.15 10.00 14.11
N SER A 16 -13.94 11.00 13.66
CA SER A 16 -15.36 11.08 14.00
C SER A 16 -16.21 10.18 13.13
N GLU A 17 -17.31 9.62 13.68
CA GLU A 17 -18.26 8.77 12.94
C GLU A 17 -18.78 9.42 11.67
N TYR A 18 -19.16 10.69 11.77
CA TYR A 18 -19.68 11.45 10.63
C TYR A 18 -18.64 11.55 9.51
N VAL A 19 -17.41 11.93 9.84
CA VAL A 19 -16.33 12.09 8.84
C VAL A 19 -15.97 10.73 8.24
N LEU A 20 -15.82 9.67 9.04
CA LEU A 20 -15.54 8.33 8.53
C LEU A 20 -16.62 7.82 7.58
N ARG A 21 -17.89 8.04 7.92
CA ARG A 21 -19.01 7.71 7.04
C ARG A 21 -18.91 8.45 5.70
N GLU A 22 -18.70 9.76 5.76
CA GLU A 22 -18.57 10.58 4.54
C GLU A 22 -17.32 10.21 3.71
N MET A 23 -16.21 9.82 4.35
CA MET A 23 -15.02 9.33 3.65
C MET A 23 -15.28 8.02 2.90
N LEU A 24 -16.00 7.08 3.51
CA LEU A 24 -16.42 5.83 2.85
C LEU A 24 -17.33 6.11 1.65
N LEU A 25 -18.31 6.98 1.82
CA LEU A 25 -19.24 7.40 0.75
C LEU A 25 -18.51 8.20 -0.35
N ALA A 26 -17.46 8.95 -0.02
CA ALA A 26 -16.61 9.66 -0.98
C ALA A 26 -15.70 8.73 -1.79
N GLY A 27 -15.56 7.46 -1.37
CA GLY A 27 -14.82 6.44 -2.11
C GLY A 27 -13.54 5.93 -1.45
N MET A 28 -13.35 6.12 -0.15
CA MET A 28 -12.30 5.43 0.61
C MET A 28 -12.48 3.91 0.52
N ASN A 29 -11.41 3.19 0.16
CA ASN A 29 -11.42 1.73 0.06
C ASN A 29 -10.64 1.08 1.20
N ILE A 30 -9.59 1.74 1.69
CA ILE A 30 -8.73 1.21 2.75
C ILE A 30 -8.51 2.28 3.81
N ALA A 31 -8.76 1.95 5.07
CA ALA A 31 -8.38 2.73 6.24
C ALA A 31 -6.98 2.33 6.69
N ARG A 32 -5.98 3.21 6.54
CA ARG A 32 -4.62 3.01 7.00
C ARG A 32 -4.45 3.60 8.40
N LEU A 33 -3.91 2.82 9.32
CA LEU A 33 -3.56 3.21 10.67
C LEU A 33 -2.03 3.25 10.78
N ASN A 34 -1.46 4.43 11.02
CA ASN A 34 -0.01 4.62 11.12
C ASN A 34 0.45 4.43 12.57
N PHE A 35 1.12 3.31 12.85
CA PHE A 35 1.60 2.95 14.19
C PHE A 35 2.89 3.67 14.60
N SER A 36 3.41 4.57 13.77
CA SER A 36 4.42 5.54 14.21
C SER A 36 3.82 6.61 15.15
N HIS A 37 2.50 6.71 15.23
CA HIS A 37 1.76 7.69 16.03
C HIS A 37 0.56 7.07 16.72
N GLY A 38 0.16 7.63 17.86
CA GLY A 38 -0.99 7.16 18.63
C GLY A 38 -0.66 5.96 19.53
N SER A 39 -1.62 5.58 20.35
CA SER A 39 -1.57 4.41 21.21
C SER A 39 -2.42 3.26 20.65
N HIS A 40 -2.23 2.03 21.16
CA HIS A 40 -3.09 0.90 20.84
C HIS A 40 -4.56 1.19 21.16
N ASP A 41 -4.84 1.90 22.26
CA ASP A 41 -6.21 2.27 22.63
C ASP A 41 -6.86 3.23 21.61
N ASP A 42 -6.09 4.19 21.08
CA ASP A 42 -6.57 5.11 20.04
C ASP A 42 -6.86 4.34 18.76
N HIS A 43 -5.95 3.45 18.36
CA HIS A 43 -6.15 2.61 17.18
C HIS A 43 -7.32 1.64 17.34
N ALA A 44 -7.52 1.04 18.52
CA ALA A 44 -8.65 0.16 18.79
C ALA A 44 -10.00 0.88 18.62
N LYS A 45 -10.13 2.10 19.16
CA LYS A 45 -11.33 2.94 19.01
C LYS A 45 -11.59 3.29 17.53
N ASN A 46 -10.55 3.64 16.80
CA ASN A 46 -10.67 3.96 15.37
C ASN A 46 -11.11 2.72 14.57
N ILE A 47 -10.54 1.54 14.85
CA ILE A 47 -10.90 0.28 14.20
C ILE A 47 -12.36 -0.09 14.49
N GLU A 48 -12.78 -0.03 15.76
CA GLU A 48 -14.15 -0.34 16.16
C GLU A 48 -15.15 0.59 15.46
N THR A 49 -14.90 1.89 15.50
CA THR A 49 -15.76 2.90 14.86
C THR A 49 -15.83 2.69 13.36
N PHE A 50 -14.68 2.47 12.70
CA PHE A 50 -14.61 2.21 11.28
C PHE A 50 -15.41 0.95 10.88
N ARG A 51 -15.24 -0.17 11.60
CA ARG A 51 -15.96 -1.42 11.32
C ARG A 51 -17.46 -1.22 11.43
N ARG A 52 -17.93 -0.62 12.52
CA ARG A 52 -19.36 -0.37 12.73
C ARG A 52 -19.97 0.44 11.59
N ILE A 53 -19.30 1.48 11.12
CA ILE A 53 -19.77 2.32 10.01
C ILE A 53 -19.70 1.54 8.68
N ARG A 54 -18.56 0.89 8.37
CA ARG A 54 -18.37 0.07 7.18
C ARG A 54 -19.46 -0.98 7.03
N ASP A 55 -19.72 -1.73 8.12
CA ASP A 55 -20.68 -2.83 8.13
C ASP A 55 -22.12 -2.30 8.00
N SER A 56 -22.43 -1.14 8.62
CA SER A 56 -23.73 -0.48 8.45
C SER A 56 -23.98 0.01 7.01
N LEU A 57 -22.94 0.32 6.27
CA LEU A 57 -23.01 0.72 4.86
C LEU A 57 -22.93 -0.47 3.90
N GLY A 58 -22.56 -1.65 4.38
CA GLY A 58 -22.36 -2.85 3.55
C GLY A 58 -21.21 -2.72 2.53
N VAL A 59 -20.22 -1.86 2.78
CA VAL A 59 -19.13 -1.60 1.83
C VAL A 59 -17.90 -2.44 2.12
N PRO A 60 -17.18 -2.91 1.06
CA PRO A 60 -16.01 -3.78 1.21
C PRO A 60 -14.73 -2.97 1.51
N ALA A 61 -14.67 -2.23 2.60
CA ALA A 61 -13.48 -1.47 2.94
C ALA A 61 -12.58 -2.24 3.91
N ALA A 62 -11.26 -2.15 3.71
CA ALA A 62 -10.25 -2.89 4.47
C ALA A 62 -9.54 -2.03 5.52
N ILE A 63 -8.91 -2.69 6.49
CA ILE A 63 -8.06 -2.09 7.51
C ILE A 63 -6.61 -2.47 7.25
N MET A 64 -5.73 -1.47 7.20
CA MET A 64 -4.29 -1.63 7.00
C MET A 64 -3.54 -1.07 8.21
N LEU A 65 -2.78 -1.93 8.89
CA LEU A 65 -1.80 -1.56 9.90
C LEU A 65 -0.48 -1.22 9.20
N ASP A 66 0.04 -0.02 9.42
CA ASP A 66 1.33 0.42 8.88
C ASP A 66 2.35 0.45 10.02
N THR A 67 3.37 -0.42 9.93
CA THR A 67 4.38 -0.59 10.99
C THR A 67 5.33 0.59 11.03
N LYS A 68 6.01 0.78 12.17
CA LYS A 68 7.06 1.77 12.28
C LYS A 68 8.31 1.38 11.51
N GLY A 69 8.69 0.11 11.60
CA GLY A 69 9.88 -0.44 10.96
C GLY A 69 11.20 -0.10 11.64
N PRO A 70 12.33 -0.58 11.11
CA PRO A 70 13.66 -0.36 11.66
C PRO A 70 14.16 1.06 11.33
N GLU A 71 13.83 2.02 12.18
CA GLU A 71 14.27 3.41 12.08
C GLU A 71 15.40 3.73 13.08
N ILE A 72 16.33 4.58 12.63
CA ILE A 72 17.29 5.24 13.52
C ILE A 72 16.75 6.63 13.83
N ARG A 73 16.80 7.03 15.09
CA ARG A 73 16.38 8.35 15.52
C ARG A 73 17.42 8.99 16.42
N LEU A 74 17.45 10.34 16.42
CA LEU A 74 18.18 11.09 17.42
C LEU A 74 17.56 10.91 18.80
N GLY A 75 18.38 10.96 19.84
CA GLY A 75 17.93 11.02 21.21
C GLY A 75 17.40 12.40 21.63
N GLU A 76 17.28 12.59 22.93
CA GLU A 76 16.85 13.88 23.51
C GLU A 76 17.90 14.97 23.29
N ILE A 77 17.44 16.19 23.04
CA ILE A 77 18.27 17.38 22.84
C ILE A 77 17.90 18.42 23.90
N ILE A 78 18.89 19.02 24.56
CA ILE A 78 18.70 20.09 25.55
C ILE A 78 17.84 21.20 24.95
N GLY A 79 16.75 21.54 25.61
CA GLY A 79 15.80 22.53 25.10
C GLY A 79 14.97 22.05 23.89
N GLY A 80 15.00 20.74 23.57
CA GLY A 80 14.20 20.11 22.53
C GLY A 80 14.73 20.31 21.11
N SER A 81 15.71 21.19 20.88
CA SER A 81 16.28 21.43 19.54
C SER A 81 17.65 22.10 19.60
N ALA A 82 18.46 21.91 18.55
CA ALA A 82 19.74 22.59 18.34
C ALA A 82 19.88 23.01 16.87
N THR A 83 20.81 23.93 16.59
CA THR A 83 21.10 24.37 15.21
C THR A 83 22.52 23.99 14.85
N LEU A 84 22.66 23.19 13.79
CA LEU A 84 23.94 22.78 13.21
C LEU A 84 24.37 23.77 12.14
N LYS A 85 25.64 24.19 12.16
CA LYS A 85 26.20 25.10 11.16
C LYS A 85 27.10 24.35 10.20
N GLU A 86 27.01 24.73 8.93
CA GLU A 86 27.85 24.17 7.88
C GLU A 86 29.35 24.30 8.20
N GLY A 87 30.09 23.24 7.97
CA GLY A 87 31.54 23.16 8.22
C GLY A 87 31.93 22.79 9.65
N GLU A 88 31.01 22.83 10.62
CA GLU A 88 31.28 22.43 12.00
C GLU A 88 31.31 20.90 12.15
N THR A 89 31.97 20.45 13.22
CA THR A 89 31.98 19.02 13.61
C THR A 89 30.75 18.72 14.44
N PHE A 90 30.07 17.63 14.13
CA PHE A 90 28.94 17.10 14.90
C PHE A 90 29.10 15.60 15.13
N ILE A 91 28.78 15.13 16.35
CA ILE A 91 29.01 13.74 16.77
C ILE A 91 27.67 13.04 17.00
N LEU A 92 27.49 11.90 16.35
CA LEU A 92 26.41 10.96 16.67
C LEU A 92 27.00 9.86 17.56
N THR A 93 26.41 9.64 18.74
CA THR A 93 27.02 8.74 19.73
C THR A 93 26.08 7.64 20.17
N ALA A 94 26.68 6.46 20.45
CA ALA A 94 26.00 5.34 21.09
C ALA A 94 25.78 5.56 22.61
N ARG A 95 26.46 6.52 23.21
CA ARG A 95 26.32 6.88 24.63
C ARG A 95 24.93 7.45 24.89
N ASP A 96 24.34 7.18 26.04
CA ASP A 96 23.10 7.81 26.46
C ASP A 96 23.39 9.18 27.07
N ILE A 97 23.27 10.21 26.25
CA ILE A 97 23.48 11.60 26.62
C ILE A 97 22.31 12.48 26.20
N GLU A 98 22.11 13.59 26.87
CA GLU A 98 21.28 14.68 26.39
C GLU A 98 22.08 15.51 25.39
N GLY A 99 21.57 15.61 24.14
CA GLY A 99 22.27 16.17 22.99
C GLY A 99 22.33 17.70 23.01
N SER A 100 23.22 18.24 22.19
CA SER A 100 23.46 19.68 22.02
C SER A 100 23.76 19.99 20.54
N GLU A 101 24.30 21.19 20.26
CA GLU A 101 24.84 21.54 18.95
C GLU A 101 26.16 20.82 18.57
N LYS A 102 26.75 20.04 19.49
CA LYS A 102 28.03 19.35 19.28
C LYS A 102 27.88 17.84 19.14
N GLU A 103 26.98 17.26 19.91
CA GLU A 103 26.78 15.81 19.93
C GLU A 103 25.35 15.45 20.31
N VAL A 104 24.88 14.27 19.87
CA VAL A 104 23.58 13.71 20.24
C VAL A 104 23.62 12.17 20.24
N SER A 105 22.89 11.56 21.16
CA SER A 105 22.73 10.11 21.14
C SER A 105 21.87 9.65 19.96
N VAL A 106 22.08 8.41 19.51
CA VAL A 106 21.24 7.73 18.51
C VAL A 106 20.63 6.45 19.06
N THR A 107 19.47 6.08 18.55
CA THR A 107 18.74 4.88 19.00
C THR A 107 19.46 3.58 18.59
N TYR A 108 20.17 3.58 17.48
CA TYR A 108 20.91 2.43 16.98
C TYR A 108 22.36 2.46 17.47
N LYS A 109 22.64 1.71 18.54
CA LYS A 109 23.92 1.74 19.23
C LYS A 109 25.13 1.20 18.40
N PRO A 110 24.98 0.18 17.51
CA PRO A 110 26.07 -0.30 16.67
C PRO A 110 26.50 0.64 15.55
N LEU A 111 25.87 1.80 15.36
CA LEU A 111 26.06 2.70 14.22
C LEU A 111 27.57 3.02 13.96
N ALA A 112 28.33 3.30 15.00
CA ALA A 112 29.75 3.64 14.86
C ALA A 112 30.63 2.49 14.34
N THR A 113 30.21 1.24 14.54
CA THR A 113 30.95 0.05 14.10
C THR A 113 30.59 -0.40 12.68
N GLU A 114 29.50 0.12 12.12
CA GLU A 114 29.00 -0.27 10.80
C GLU A 114 29.25 0.78 9.71
N LEU A 115 29.53 2.02 10.10
CA LEU A 115 29.86 3.11 9.18
C LEU A 115 31.36 3.14 8.83
N LYS A 116 31.67 3.88 7.76
CA LYS A 116 33.04 4.15 7.28
C LYS A 116 33.24 5.65 7.07
N GLU A 117 34.48 6.10 7.09
CA GLU A 117 34.81 7.44 6.65
C GLU A 117 34.34 7.69 5.22
N GLY A 118 33.72 8.83 4.99
CA GLY A 118 33.12 9.21 3.72
C GLY A 118 31.64 8.84 3.58
N ASP A 119 31.06 8.02 4.47
CA ASP A 119 29.62 7.75 4.46
C ASP A 119 28.82 9.02 4.75
N MET A 120 27.60 9.06 4.21
CA MET A 120 26.67 10.17 4.40
C MET A 120 25.65 9.82 5.47
N VAL A 121 25.34 10.78 6.33
CA VAL A 121 24.25 10.69 7.29
C VAL A 121 23.28 11.83 7.03
N LEU A 122 22.02 11.49 6.85
CA LEU A 122 20.92 12.45 6.61
C LEU A 122 20.04 12.52 7.83
N ILE A 123 19.61 13.74 8.22
CA ILE A 123 18.73 13.97 9.35
C ILE A 123 17.51 14.79 8.88
N ASP A 124 16.33 14.52 9.48
CA ASP A 124 15.07 15.23 9.20
C ASP A 124 14.71 15.19 7.71
N ASP A 125 14.52 13.96 7.17
CA ASP A 125 14.16 13.72 5.78
C ASP A 125 15.14 14.34 4.76
N GLY A 126 16.44 14.30 5.08
CA GLY A 126 17.51 14.78 4.22
C GLY A 126 17.72 16.30 4.21
N ARG A 127 17.01 17.05 5.07
CA ARG A 127 17.19 18.51 5.19
C ARG A 127 18.56 18.88 5.73
N ILE A 128 19.18 18.00 6.49
CA ILE A 128 20.52 18.14 7.05
C ILE A 128 21.38 17.00 6.56
N SER A 129 22.57 17.32 6.07
CA SER A 129 23.52 16.36 5.56
C SER A 129 24.84 16.45 6.33
N LEU A 130 25.32 15.27 6.75
CA LEU A 130 26.57 15.11 7.47
C LEU A 130 27.48 14.14 6.73
N ARG A 131 28.78 14.36 6.73
CA ARG A 131 29.79 13.47 6.18
C ARG A 131 30.63 12.86 7.30
N VAL A 132 30.74 11.54 7.36
CA VAL A 132 31.58 10.84 8.33
C VAL A 132 33.06 11.17 8.06
N THR A 133 33.75 11.67 9.06
CA THR A 133 35.19 12.05 8.99
C THR A 133 36.06 11.25 9.95
N GLY A 134 35.46 10.46 10.84
CA GLY A 134 36.17 9.59 11.76
C GLY A 134 35.21 8.78 12.61
N LEU A 135 35.70 7.73 13.20
CA LEU A 135 34.93 6.78 13.99
C LEU A 135 35.72 6.38 15.25
N THR A 136 34.98 6.14 16.33
CA THR A 136 35.48 5.47 17.54
C THR A 136 34.60 4.27 17.85
N ASP A 137 34.81 3.58 18.96
CA ASP A 137 33.95 2.46 19.37
C ASP A 137 32.50 2.88 19.63
N THR A 138 32.27 4.15 19.97
CA THR A 138 30.94 4.67 20.33
C THR A 138 30.48 5.87 19.51
N ASP A 139 31.38 6.55 18.84
CA ASP A 139 31.10 7.86 18.24
C ASP A 139 31.32 7.85 16.72
N VAL A 140 30.37 8.42 16.01
CA VAL A 140 30.49 8.76 14.59
C VAL A 140 30.78 10.25 14.51
N ILE A 141 32.04 10.59 14.17
CA ILE A 141 32.49 11.97 14.02
C ILE A 141 32.13 12.42 12.62
N THR A 142 31.37 13.50 12.49
CA THR A 142 30.91 13.98 11.19
C THR A 142 31.26 15.45 10.99
N LYS A 143 31.32 15.86 9.72
CA LYS A 143 31.33 17.25 9.30
C LYS A 143 29.96 17.62 8.73
N VAL A 144 29.40 18.74 9.15
CA VAL A 144 28.13 19.24 8.64
C VAL A 144 28.34 19.78 7.21
N GLU A 145 27.71 19.16 6.21
CA GLU A 145 27.71 19.62 4.81
C GLU A 145 26.55 20.56 4.54
N ILE A 146 25.35 20.24 5.04
CA ILE A 146 24.16 21.09 4.99
C ILE A 146 23.66 21.23 6.43
N GLY A 147 23.73 22.45 6.96
CA GLY A 147 23.29 22.77 8.31
C GLY A 147 21.79 23.03 8.42
N GLY A 148 21.30 23.16 9.64
CA GLY A 148 19.89 23.45 9.92
C GLY A 148 19.50 23.12 11.35
N LYS A 149 18.22 23.28 11.65
CA LYS A 149 17.66 22.97 12.97
C LYS A 149 17.36 21.49 13.10
N ILE A 150 17.99 20.82 14.08
CA ILE A 150 17.63 19.46 14.52
C ILE A 150 16.72 19.54 15.75
N SER A 151 15.91 18.52 15.96
CA SER A 151 15.10 18.38 17.18
C SER A 151 15.08 16.94 17.68
N THR A 152 14.68 16.78 18.94
CA THR A 152 14.51 15.48 19.60
C THR A 152 13.73 14.50 18.71
N HIS A 153 14.20 13.24 18.66
CA HIS A 153 13.58 12.13 17.96
C HIS A 153 13.47 12.24 16.42
N LYS A 154 14.22 13.12 15.78
CA LYS A 154 14.28 13.20 14.32
C LYS A 154 14.88 11.94 13.72
N GLY A 155 14.37 11.53 12.55
CA GLY A 155 14.86 10.40 11.78
C GLY A 155 16.29 10.61 11.29
N VAL A 156 17.03 9.53 11.23
CA VAL A 156 18.42 9.46 10.72
C VAL A 156 18.47 8.40 9.63
N ASN A 157 18.83 8.78 8.41
CA ASN A 157 19.00 7.90 7.25
C ASN A 157 20.48 7.77 6.90
N ILE A 158 20.89 6.58 6.51
CA ILE A 158 22.27 6.29 6.10
C ILE A 158 22.23 5.72 4.67
N PRO A 159 22.22 6.56 3.64
CA PRO A 159 22.17 6.09 2.26
C PRO A 159 23.34 5.19 1.90
N ASN A 160 23.08 4.15 1.10
CA ASN A 160 24.08 3.22 0.57
C ASN A 160 24.83 2.35 1.60
N VAL A 161 24.41 2.35 2.87
CA VAL A 161 25.01 1.49 3.91
C VAL A 161 23.99 0.43 4.33
N SER A 162 24.44 -0.83 4.37
CA SER A 162 23.62 -1.94 4.87
C SER A 162 23.87 -2.10 6.36
N LEU A 163 22.88 -1.75 7.17
CA LEU A 163 22.94 -1.89 8.62
C LEU A 163 22.35 -3.24 9.05
N ASP A 164 22.99 -3.89 10.04
CA ASP A 164 22.52 -5.19 10.58
C ASP A 164 21.46 -5.01 11.69
N MET A 165 20.42 -4.24 11.37
CA MET A 165 19.30 -4.01 12.26
C MET A 165 18.29 -5.15 12.17
N PRO A 166 17.82 -5.72 13.31
CA PRO A 166 16.65 -6.60 13.32
C PRO A 166 15.47 -5.94 12.59
N TYR A 167 14.79 -6.70 11.75
CA TYR A 167 13.68 -6.13 10.98
C TYR A 167 12.46 -5.84 11.87
N ILE A 168 12.08 -6.80 12.70
CA ILE A 168 10.97 -6.64 13.65
C ILE A 168 11.53 -6.13 14.98
N SER A 169 11.26 -4.88 15.30
CA SER A 169 11.58 -4.30 16.61
C SER A 169 10.63 -4.84 17.70
N LYS A 170 10.97 -4.62 18.97
CA LYS A 170 10.05 -4.96 20.08
C LYS A 170 8.72 -4.23 19.98
N GLN A 171 8.73 -2.98 19.52
CA GLN A 171 7.53 -2.20 19.30
C GLN A 171 6.72 -2.77 18.14
N ASP A 172 7.36 -3.04 16.99
CA ASP A 172 6.66 -3.64 15.85
C ASP A 172 6.06 -5.00 16.20
N ALA A 173 6.76 -5.81 17.00
CA ALA A 173 6.22 -7.08 17.48
C ALA A 173 4.93 -6.88 18.30
N SER A 174 4.91 -5.88 19.21
CA SER A 174 3.71 -5.52 19.98
C SER A 174 2.57 -5.02 19.09
N ASP A 175 2.89 -4.18 18.10
CA ASP A 175 1.93 -3.61 17.17
C ASP A 175 1.34 -4.69 16.24
N LEU A 176 2.17 -5.63 15.78
CA LEU A 176 1.74 -6.77 14.97
C LEU A 176 0.81 -7.72 15.73
N LEU A 177 1.13 -8.01 17.01
CA LEU A 177 0.25 -8.81 17.89
C LEU A 177 -1.11 -8.13 18.06
N PHE A 178 -1.10 -6.83 18.34
CA PHE A 178 -2.32 -6.03 18.38
C PHE A 178 -3.09 -6.10 17.05
N GLY A 179 -2.41 -5.96 15.91
CA GLY A 179 -3.03 -6.06 14.59
C GLY A 179 -3.68 -7.42 14.33
N ILE A 180 -3.03 -8.51 14.77
CA ILE A 180 -3.58 -9.89 14.69
C ILE A 180 -4.85 -10.00 15.57
N GLU A 181 -4.80 -9.54 16.82
CA GLU A 181 -5.94 -9.53 17.73
C GLU A 181 -7.11 -8.71 17.14
N GLN A 182 -6.80 -7.56 16.59
CA GLN A 182 -7.77 -6.71 15.91
C GLN A 182 -8.19 -7.25 14.53
N GLY A 183 -7.61 -8.33 14.02
CA GLY A 183 -8.00 -8.95 12.75
C GLY A 183 -7.87 -7.99 11.56
N VAL A 184 -6.78 -7.20 11.47
CA VAL A 184 -6.52 -6.30 10.35
C VAL A 184 -6.35 -7.07 9.03
N ASP A 185 -6.68 -6.45 7.91
CA ASP A 185 -6.67 -7.09 6.60
C ASP A 185 -5.28 -7.09 5.96
N PHE A 186 -4.51 -6.04 6.22
CA PHE A 186 -3.18 -5.82 5.67
C PHE A 186 -2.22 -5.36 6.76
N VAL A 187 -0.96 -5.75 6.61
CA VAL A 187 0.19 -5.12 7.25
C VAL A 187 1.01 -4.45 6.16
N SER A 188 1.18 -3.13 6.27
CA SER A 188 2.10 -2.34 5.45
C SER A 188 3.43 -2.29 6.18
N ALA A 189 4.42 -3.00 5.62
CA ALA A 189 5.71 -3.30 6.24
C ALA A 189 6.73 -2.21 5.88
N SER A 190 7.08 -1.33 6.82
CA SER A 190 7.97 -0.20 6.60
C SER A 190 9.44 -0.62 6.45
N PHE A 191 10.17 0.13 5.64
CA PHE A 191 11.61 0.00 5.42
C PHE A 191 12.10 -1.40 5.06
N VAL A 192 11.36 -2.11 4.20
CA VAL A 192 11.78 -3.42 3.69
C VAL A 192 13.04 -3.25 2.83
N ARG A 193 14.10 -3.99 3.15
CA ARG A 193 15.42 -3.91 2.51
C ARG A 193 15.70 -5.11 1.61
N LYS A 194 15.19 -6.28 1.99
CA LYS A 194 15.47 -7.58 1.34
C LYS A 194 14.33 -8.57 1.59
N LYS A 195 14.32 -9.67 0.84
CA LYS A 195 13.29 -10.72 0.98
C LYS A 195 13.24 -11.34 2.38
N GLU A 196 14.38 -11.42 3.07
CA GLU A 196 14.47 -11.98 4.42
C GLU A 196 13.59 -11.21 5.40
N ASP A 197 13.50 -9.88 5.26
CA ASP A 197 12.64 -9.02 6.08
C ASP A 197 11.15 -9.43 5.90
N VAL A 198 10.73 -9.69 4.66
CA VAL A 198 9.36 -10.13 4.36
C VAL A 198 9.09 -11.55 4.88
N ILE A 199 10.07 -12.45 4.73
CA ILE A 199 9.98 -13.83 5.21
C ILE A 199 9.90 -13.85 6.76
N GLU A 200 10.68 -13.03 7.44
CA GLU A 200 10.65 -12.88 8.90
C GLU A 200 9.27 -12.41 9.36
N LEU A 201 8.73 -11.35 8.73
CA LEU A 201 7.40 -10.84 9.03
C LEU A 201 6.30 -11.91 8.76
N ARG A 202 6.37 -12.63 7.64
CA ARG A 202 5.41 -13.71 7.33
C ARG A 202 5.45 -14.80 8.40
N ARG A 203 6.64 -15.24 8.81
CA ARG A 203 6.81 -16.24 9.87
C ARG A 203 6.25 -15.75 11.22
N PHE A 204 6.49 -14.48 11.54
CA PHE A 204 5.95 -13.89 12.76
C PHE A 204 4.41 -13.90 12.75
N LEU A 205 3.79 -13.43 11.66
CA LEU A 205 2.33 -13.42 11.52
C LEU A 205 1.75 -14.85 11.56
N ASP A 206 2.36 -15.79 10.85
CA ASP A 206 1.89 -17.19 10.80
C ASP A 206 1.97 -17.86 12.18
N TYR A 207 3.07 -17.63 12.91
CA TYR A 207 3.27 -18.19 14.25
C TYR A 207 2.23 -17.69 15.27
N HIS A 208 1.78 -16.45 15.13
CA HIS A 208 0.81 -15.82 16.02
C HIS A 208 -0.65 -15.87 15.50
N GLY A 209 -0.93 -16.63 14.42
CA GLY A 209 -2.29 -16.84 13.91
C GLY A 209 -2.77 -15.83 12.86
N GLY A 210 -1.90 -14.93 12.39
CA GLY A 210 -2.17 -13.93 11.34
C GLY A 210 -1.88 -14.41 9.92
N HIS A 211 -2.03 -15.70 9.63
CA HIS A 211 -1.70 -16.31 8.33
C HIS A 211 -2.56 -15.80 7.16
N ASP A 212 -3.71 -15.24 7.41
CA ASP A 212 -4.60 -14.63 6.42
C ASP A 212 -4.33 -13.13 6.15
N ILE A 213 -3.53 -12.48 7.01
CA ILE A 213 -3.14 -11.08 6.84
C ILE A 213 -2.18 -10.94 5.66
N LYS A 214 -2.46 -9.98 4.77
CA LYS A 214 -1.66 -9.70 3.58
C LYS A 214 -0.54 -8.72 3.88
N ILE A 215 0.66 -8.97 3.32
CA ILE A 215 1.83 -8.11 3.48
C ILE A 215 1.98 -7.20 2.27
N ILE A 216 1.99 -5.89 2.52
CA ILE A 216 2.33 -4.84 1.57
C ILE A 216 3.71 -4.30 1.95
N SER A 217 4.73 -4.67 1.21
CA SER A 217 6.10 -4.19 1.48
C SER A 217 6.28 -2.77 0.99
N LYS A 218 6.77 -1.89 1.87
CA LYS A 218 7.06 -0.49 1.52
C LYS A 218 8.50 -0.39 1.02
N ILE A 219 8.65 0.17 -0.17
CA ILE A 219 9.96 0.45 -0.76
C ILE A 219 10.27 1.91 -0.48
N GLU A 220 11.20 2.13 0.45
CA GLU A 220 11.51 3.43 1.08
C GLU A 220 12.99 3.78 1.04
N ASN A 221 13.87 2.84 0.66
CA ASN A 221 15.31 2.99 0.69
C ASN A 221 15.97 2.38 -0.56
N ILE A 222 17.25 2.68 -0.76
CA ILE A 222 18.03 2.20 -1.92
C ILE A 222 18.14 0.67 -1.96
N GLN A 223 18.25 0.00 -0.80
CA GLN A 223 18.35 -1.45 -0.74
C GLN A 223 17.06 -2.12 -1.22
N GLY A 224 15.90 -1.60 -0.80
CA GLY A 224 14.58 -2.05 -1.27
C GLY A 224 14.43 -1.90 -2.79
N VAL A 225 14.96 -0.80 -3.36
CA VAL A 225 14.97 -0.58 -4.81
C VAL A 225 15.87 -1.58 -5.54
N MET A 226 17.05 -1.88 -5.01
CA MET A 226 17.98 -2.83 -5.59
C MET A 226 17.48 -4.28 -5.50
N ASN A 227 16.81 -4.64 -4.43
CA ASN A 227 16.30 -5.99 -4.16
C ASN A 227 14.82 -6.17 -4.53
N PHE A 228 14.26 -5.25 -5.33
CA PHE A 228 12.82 -5.16 -5.61
C PHE A 228 12.20 -6.48 -6.07
N ASP A 229 12.81 -7.16 -7.03
CA ASP A 229 12.28 -8.39 -7.63
C ASP A 229 12.14 -9.52 -6.61
N GLU A 230 13.13 -9.64 -5.70
CA GLU A 230 13.07 -10.63 -4.63
C GLU A 230 12.01 -10.25 -3.58
N ILE A 231 11.94 -8.98 -3.18
CA ILE A 231 10.93 -8.47 -2.24
C ILE A 231 9.53 -8.70 -2.83
N LEU A 232 9.31 -8.33 -4.10
CA LEU A 232 8.05 -8.50 -4.79
C LEU A 232 7.60 -9.96 -4.76
N ARG A 233 8.50 -10.92 -4.97
CA ARG A 233 8.18 -12.35 -4.98
C ARG A 233 7.54 -12.83 -3.68
N TYR A 234 8.01 -12.35 -2.54
CA TYR A 234 7.54 -12.78 -1.21
C TYR A 234 6.41 -11.90 -0.63
N SER A 235 6.13 -10.75 -1.22
CA SER A 235 5.07 -9.83 -0.80
C SER A 235 3.73 -10.14 -1.46
N ASP A 236 2.61 -9.79 -0.81
CA ASP A 236 1.28 -9.80 -1.44
C ASP A 236 1.04 -8.54 -2.29
N GLY A 237 1.74 -7.46 -2.00
CA GLY A 237 1.75 -6.20 -2.76
C GLY A 237 2.89 -5.30 -2.34
N ILE A 238 3.00 -4.16 -3.01
CA ILE A 238 4.05 -3.16 -2.81
C ILE A 238 3.42 -1.79 -2.55
N MET A 239 4.04 -1.01 -1.67
CA MET A 239 3.79 0.43 -1.54
C MET A 239 5.04 1.20 -1.97
N ILE A 240 4.90 2.06 -2.94
CA ILE A 240 5.95 2.97 -3.41
C ILE A 240 5.84 4.23 -2.56
N ALA A 241 6.65 4.31 -1.51
CA ALA A 241 6.66 5.42 -0.55
C ALA A 241 7.63 6.51 -1.03
N ARG A 242 7.15 7.35 -1.96
CA ARG A 242 7.98 8.30 -2.71
C ARG A 242 8.67 9.34 -1.83
N GLY A 243 8.05 9.72 -0.71
CA GLY A 243 8.63 10.66 0.25
C GLY A 243 9.93 10.17 0.84
N ASP A 244 9.87 8.99 1.50
CA ASP A 244 11.03 8.39 2.16
C ASP A 244 12.08 7.91 1.14
N MET A 245 11.63 7.31 0.03
CA MET A 245 12.52 6.89 -1.06
C MET A 245 13.30 8.08 -1.65
N GLY A 246 12.66 9.25 -1.76
CA GLY A 246 13.29 10.48 -2.27
C GLY A 246 14.32 11.11 -1.35
N VAL A 247 14.46 10.62 -0.11
CA VAL A 247 15.55 11.03 0.80
C VAL A 247 16.86 10.38 0.40
N GLU A 248 16.82 9.12 -0.07
CA GLU A 248 18.02 8.32 -0.36
C GLU A 248 18.35 8.23 -1.86
N ILE A 249 17.39 8.50 -2.74
CA ILE A 249 17.51 8.35 -4.19
C ILE A 249 17.44 9.71 -4.87
N GLU A 250 18.28 9.91 -5.88
CA GLU A 250 18.27 11.13 -6.68
C GLU A 250 16.87 11.35 -7.28
N TYR A 251 16.30 12.54 -7.07
CA TYR A 251 14.92 12.86 -7.38
C TYR A 251 14.55 12.64 -8.85
N GLU A 252 15.49 12.81 -9.79
CA GLU A 252 15.28 12.58 -11.22
C GLU A 252 15.06 11.10 -11.57
N LYS A 253 15.46 10.16 -10.70
CA LYS A 253 15.27 8.71 -10.90
C LYS A 253 13.90 8.22 -10.42
N LEU A 254 13.25 8.93 -9.48
CA LEU A 254 12.00 8.50 -8.85
C LEU A 254 10.87 8.18 -9.83
N PRO A 255 10.59 9.03 -10.86
CA PRO A 255 9.50 8.74 -11.79
C PRO A 255 9.73 7.45 -12.61
N GLY A 256 10.98 7.19 -13.00
CA GLY A 256 11.35 5.95 -13.72
C GLY A 256 11.20 4.71 -12.84
N ILE A 257 11.62 4.80 -11.59
CA ILE A 257 11.48 3.72 -10.59
C ILE A 257 10.00 3.43 -10.31
N GLN A 258 9.17 4.45 -10.11
CA GLN A 258 7.72 4.29 -9.93
C GLN A 258 7.09 3.53 -11.10
N LYS A 259 7.35 3.93 -12.33
CA LYS A 259 6.82 3.27 -13.53
C LYS A 259 7.26 1.82 -13.64
N ARG A 260 8.53 1.53 -13.36
CA ARG A 260 9.07 0.17 -13.34
C ARG A 260 8.34 -0.68 -12.30
N PHE A 261 8.25 -0.21 -11.05
CA PHE A 261 7.63 -0.96 -9.97
C PHE A 261 6.14 -1.23 -10.18
N ILE A 262 5.40 -0.24 -10.69
CA ILE A 262 3.99 -0.44 -11.03
C ILE A 262 3.86 -1.54 -12.08
N ARG A 263 4.69 -1.49 -13.15
CA ARG A 263 4.68 -2.50 -14.22
C ARG A 263 5.00 -3.89 -13.68
N GLU A 264 6.07 -4.06 -12.92
CA GLU A 264 6.48 -5.35 -12.37
C GLU A 264 5.43 -5.93 -11.41
N CYS A 265 4.77 -5.07 -10.61
CA CYS A 265 3.67 -5.49 -9.74
C CYS A 265 2.46 -6.03 -10.53
N TYR A 266 1.97 -5.31 -11.53
CA TYR A 266 0.82 -5.81 -12.29
C TYR A 266 1.18 -7.05 -13.13
N GLN A 267 2.39 -7.14 -13.68
CA GLN A 267 2.88 -8.34 -14.36
C GLN A 267 2.90 -9.56 -13.42
N ALA A 268 3.31 -9.37 -12.18
CA ALA A 268 3.27 -10.40 -11.15
C ALA A 268 1.84 -10.70 -10.62
N GLY A 269 0.83 -9.91 -11.01
CA GLY A 269 -0.54 -10.01 -10.49
C GLY A 269 -0.67 -9.58 -9.04
N LYS A 270 0.21 -8.68 -8.58
CA LYS A 270 0.26 -8.17 -7.21
C LYS A 270 -0.23 -6.73 -7.13
N MET A 271 -0.71 -6.34 -5.96
CA MET A 271 -1.22 -5.00 -5.71
C MET A 271 -0.07 -3.99 -5.61
N VAL A 272 -0.28 -2.76 -6.10
CA VAL A 272 0.68 -1.67 -5.95
C VAL A 272 -0.02 -0.39 -5.53
N ILE A 273 0.52 0.26 -4.52
CA ILE A 273 0.03 1.53 -3.96
C ILE A 273 1.06 2.61 -4.28
N CYS A 274 0.65 3.70 -4.96
CA CYS A 274 1.43 4.92 -5.04
C CYS A 274 1.12 5.78 -3.83
N ALA A 275 2.15 6.09 -3.02
CA ALA A 275 1.98 6.74 -1.74
C ALA A 275 2.81 8.03 -1.62
N THR A 276 2.36 8.89 -0.71
CA THR A 276 2.96 10.17 -0.29
C THR A 276 2.94 11.29 -1.35
N GLN A 277 2.71 12.50 -0.91
CA GLN A 277 2.76 13.72 -1.72
C GLN A 277 1.85 13.70 -2.97
N MET A 278 0.68 13.05 -2.87
CA MET A 278 -0.26 12.96 -4.00
C MET A 278 -1.11 14.22 -4.18
N LEU A 279 -1.73 14.71 -3.09
CA LEU A 279 -2.50 15.95 -3.04
C LEU A 279 -2.12 16.77 -1.79
N GLU A 280 -0.84 16.86 -1.48
CA GLU A 280 -0.31 17.37 -0.21
C GLU A 280 -0.73 18.81 0.06
N SER A 281 -0.84 19.66 -0.98
CA SER A 281 -1.33 21.03 -0.83
C SER A 281 -2.73 21.08 -0.22
N MET A 282 -3.54 20.01 -0.40
CA MET A 282 -4.89 19.90 0.15
C MET A 282 -4.91 19.60 1.67
N ILE A 283 -3.77 19.46 2.34
CA ILE A 283 -3.71 19.51 3.81
C ILE A 283 -4.34 20.80 4.30
N THR A 284 -4.07 21.91 3.63
CA THR A 284 -4.57 23.25 4.00
C THR A 284 -5.47 23.89 2.94
N SER A 285 -5.26 23.55 1.66
CA SER A 285 -6.02 24.11 0.53
C SER A 285 -7.26 23.29 0.22
N SER A 286 -8.33 23.93 -0.24
CA SER A 286 -9.53 23.26 -0.76
C SER A 286 -9.39 22.76 -2.19
N THR A 287 -8.29 23.10 -2.88
CA THR A 287 -8.02 22.70 -4.27
C THR A 287 -6.56 22.26 -4.42
N PRO A 288 -6.29 21.22 -5.22
CA PRO A 288 -4.91 20.78 -5.49
C PRO A 288 -4.23 21.70 -6.50
N THR A 289 -2.90 21.62 -6.55
CA THR A 289 -2.11 22.21 -7.63
C THR A 289 -2.30 21.41 -8.92
N ARG A 290 -1.96 22.05 -10.07
CA ARG A 290 -1.99 21.37 -11.37
C ARG A 290 -0.95 20.24 -11.46
N ALA A 291 0.20 20.39 -10.80
CA ALA A 291 1.23 19.36 -10.75
C ALA A 291 0.72 18.10 -10.02
N GLU A 292 0.03 18.26 -8.88
CA GLU A 292 -0.57 17.16 -8.12
C GLU A 292 -1.67 16.44 -8.90
N ILE A 293 -2.53 17.18 -9.62
CA ILE A 293 -3.54 16.58 -10.51
C ILE A 293 -2.87 15.69 -11.56
N THR A 294 -1.78 16.18 -12.16
CA THR A 294 -1.02 15.44 -13.16
C THR A 294 -0.34 14.22 -12.57
N ASP A 295 0.19 14.32 -11.35
CA ASP A 295 0.86 13.22 -10.65
C ASP A 295 -0.13 12.07 -10.34
N VAL A 296 -1.29 12.40 -9.77
CA VAL A 296 -2.38 11.43 -9.53
C VAL A 296 -2.80 10.75 -10.84
N ALA A 297 -3.02 11.53 -11.90
CA ALA A 297 -3.41 10.98 -13.20
C ALA A 297 -2.32 10.07 -13.79
N ASN A 298 -1.04 10.43 -13.69
CA ASN A 298 0.07 9.60 -14.15
C ASN A 298 0.15 8.26 -13.41
N ALA A 299 -0.02 8.24 -12.07
CA ALA A 299 -0.05 6.99 -11.33
C ALA A 299 -1.17 6.05 -11.81
N VAL A 300 -2.34 6.61 -12.18
CA VAL A 300 -3.46 5.86 -12.78
C VAL A 300 -3.13 5.36 -14.17
N PHE A 301 -2.56 6.20 -15.05
CA PHE A 301 -2.10 5.81 -16.39
C PHE A 301 -1.04 4.72 -16.35
N ASP A 302 -0.14 4.76 -15.39
CA ASP A 302 0.89 3.75 -15.19
C ASP A 302 0.32 2.40 -14.73
N GLY A 303 -0.94 2.37 -14.25
CA GLY A 303 -1.64 1.16 -13.84
C GLY A 303 -1.55 0.85 -12.35
N ALA A 304 -1.33 1.83 -11.48
CA ALA A 304 -1.37 1.63 -10.03
C ALA A 304 -2.69 0.97 -9.59
N SER A 305 -2.61 0.04 -8.64
CA SER A 305 -3.81 -0.59 -8.06
C SER A 305 -4.55 0.37 -7.15
N ALA A 306 -3.79 1.17 -6.41
CA ALA A 306 -4.31 2.18 -5.50
C ALA A 306 -3.39 3.40 -5.41
N ILE A 307 -3.96 4.51 -4.97
CA ILE A 307 -3.31 5.76 -4.63
C ILE A 307 -3.62 6.11 -3.18
N MET A 308 -2.71 6.75 -2.47
CA MET A 308 -2.83 6.95 -1.04
C MET A 308 -2.83 8.44 -0.66
N LEU A 309 -3.69 8.77 0.29
CA LEU A 309 -3.72 10.03 1.04
C LEU A 309 -3.15 9.80 2.45
N SER A 310 -2.19 10.60 2.84
CA SER A 310 -1.49 10.53 4.12
C SER A 310 -1.94 11.66 5.05
N GLY A 311 -1.18 12.73 5.14
CA GLY A 311 -1.51 13.91 5.93
C GLY A 311 -2.81 14.59 5.51
N GLU A 312 -3.17 14.49 4.24
CA GLU A 312 -4.36 15.08 3.64
C GLU A 312 -5.66 14.60 4.30
N THR A 313 -5.70 13.34 4.74
CA THR A 313 -6.85 12.76 5.45
C THR A 313 -6.64 12.62 6.95
N ALA A 314 -5.38 12.49 7.41
CA ALA A 314 -5.07 12.30 8.83
C ALA A 314 -5.17 13.62 9.64
N MET A 315 -4.66 14.72 9.08
CA MET A 315 -4.54 16.02 9.75
C MET A 315 -5.09 17.17 8.91
N GLY A 316 -5.43 16.93 7.65
CA GLY A 316 -5.87 17.95 6.71
C GLY A 316 -7.19 18.61 7.10
N ALA A 317 -7.39 19.85 6.66
CA ALA A 317 -8.59 20.63 6.93
C ALA A 317 -9.86 20.09 6.21
N HIS A 318 -9.66 19.29 5.15
CA HIS A 318 -10.75 18.87 4.26
C HIS A 318 -10.72 17.36 3.91
N PRO A 319 -10.73 16.43 4.90
CA PRO A 319 -10.49 15.00 4.66
C PRO A 319 -11.47 14.34 3.67
N VAL A 320 -12.74 14.73 3.69
CA VAL A 320 -13.76 14.20 2.77
C VAL A 320 -13.61 14.79 1.37
N LEU A 321 -13.31 16.10 1.28
CA LEU A 321 -13.15 16.79 -0.01
C LEU A 321 -11.96 16.25 -0.80
N VAL A 322 -10.82 16.01 -0.15
CA VAL A 322 -9.63 15.50 -0.83
C VAL A 322 -9.86 14.12 -1.44
N ILE A 323 -10.65 13.25 -0.79
CA ILE A 323 -11.04 11.95 -1.35
C ILE A 323 -11.93 12.14 -2.60
N LYS A 324 -12.91 13.03 -2.55
CA LYS A 324 -13.78 13.36 -3.71
C LYS A 324 -12.97 13.89 -4.89
N VAL A 325 -11.98 14.74 -4.63
CA VAL A 325 -11.07 15.29 -5.65
C VAL A 325 -10.21 14.18 -6.24
N MET A 326 -9.56 13.37 -5.41
CA MET A 326 -8.74 12.24 -5.86
C MET A 326 -9.55 11.23 -6.68
N ALA A 327 -10.76 10.89 -6.23
CA ALA A 327 -11.66 10.00 -6.95
C ALA A 327 -12.04 10.55 -8.32
N LYS A 328 -12.34 11.85 -8.42
CA LYS A 328 -12.69 12.51 -9.68
C LYS A 328 -11.52 12.54 -10.67
N ILE A 329 -10.30 12.82 -10.20
CA ILE A 329 -9.09 12.78 -11.03
C ILE A 329 -8.86 11.35 -11.54
N ALA A 330 -8.92 10.34 -10.65
CA ALA A 330 -8.71 8.95 -11.01
C ALA A 330 -9.76 8.45 -12.02
N GLU A 331 -11.04 8.76 -11.84
CA GLU A 331 -12.10 8.39 -12.79
C GLU A 331 -11.92 9.03 -14.16
N GLN A 332 -11.45 10.27 -14.23
CA GLN A 332 -11.16 10.92 -15.52
C GLN A 332 -9.95 10.26 -16.17
N ALA A 333 -8.85 10.09 -15.45
CA ALA A 333 -7.64 9.43 -15.95
C ALA A 333 -7.93 8.01 -16.46
N GLU A 334 -8.81 7.24 -15.79
CA GLU A 334 -9.23 5.92 -16.27
C GLU A 334 -10.02 5.98 -17.59
N ARG A 335 -10.92 6.95 -17.76
CA ARG A 335 -11.63 7.16 -19.04
C ARG A 335 -10.66 7.47 -20.15
N ASP A 336 -9.76 8.42 -19.93
CA ASP A 336 -8.75 8.82 -20.89
C ASP A 336 -7.81 7.66 -21.23
N ALA A 337 -7.38 6.86 -20.23
CA ALA A 337 -6.55 5.67 -20.44
C ALA A 337 -7.23 4.61 -21.32
N ILE A 338 -8.54 4.42 -21.17
CA ILE A 338 -9.32 3.50 -22.00
C ILE A 338 -9.43 4.03 -23.44
N GLU A 339 -9.75 5.31 -23.61
CA GLU A 339 -9.87 5.97 -24.92
C GLU A 339 -8.54 5.96 -25.68
N LEU A 340 -7.43 6.26 -25.01
CA LEU A 340 -6.08 6.24 -25.57
C LEU A 340 -5.53 4.81 -25.77
N GLY A 341 -6.23 3.79 -25.30
CA GLY A 341 -5.80 2.40 -25.39
C GLY A 341 -4.60 2.05 -24.50
N ALA A 342 -4.33 2.86 -23.46
CA ALA A 342 -3.16 2.67 -22.60
C ALA A 342 -3.14 1.27 -21.98
N TYR A 343 -4.27 0.78 -21.47
CA TYR A 343 -4.37 -0.57 -20.87
C TYR A 343 -4.26 -1.71 -21.91
N ARG A 344 -4.58 -1.47 -23.19
CA ARG A 344 -4.38 -2.46 -24.25
C ARG A 344 -2.91 -2.62 -24.64
N ASN A 345 -2.13 -1.58 -24.49
CA ASN A 345 -0.70 -1.55 -24.84
C ASN A 345 0.20 -2.01 -23.67
N MET A 346 -0.38 -2.39 -22.53
CA MET A 346 0.39 -3.00 -21.46
C MET A 346 0.90 -4.37 -21.94
N HIS A 347 2.22 -4.52 -21.97
CA HIS A 347 2.84 -5.81 -22.26
C HIS A 347 2.79 -6.69 -21.03
N TYR A 348 2.22 -7.88 -21.19
CA TYR A 348 2.20 -8.91 -20.16
C TYR A 348 3.12 -10.05 -20.59
N GLU A 349 4.09 -10.37 -19.76
CA GLU A 349 4.74 -11.69 -19.84
C GLU A 349 3.80 -12.70 -19.20
N ILE A 350 3.10 -13.46 -20.03
CA ILE A 350 2.13 -14.45 -19.56
C ILE A 350 2.84 -15.80 -19.53
N ASP A 351 3.00 -16.34 -18.34
CA ASP A 351 3.32 -17.76 -18.21
C ASP A 351 2.05 -18.58 -18.50
N TYR A 352 1.93 -19.04 -19.74
CA TYR A 352 0.82 -19.88 -20.18
C TYR A 352 0.91 -21.33 -19.67
N ALA A 353 2.02 -21.74 -19.06
CA ALA A 353 2.10 -23.02 -18.35
C ALA A 353 1.27 -22.98 -17.05
N ASP A 354 1.03 -21.79 -16.46
CA ASP A 354 0.06 -21.60 -15.39
C ASP A 354 -1.36 -21.54 -15.95
N THR A 355 -2.11 -22.63 -15.76
CA THR A 355 -3.51 -22.76 -16.19
C THR A 355 -4.38 -21.58 -15.72
N THR A 356 -4.17 -21.09 -14.50
CA THR A 356 -4.93 -19.97 -13.96
C THR A 356 -4.69 -18.69 -14.75
N ASN A 357 -3.45 -18.41 -15.15
CA ASN A 357 -3.14 -17.26 -16.01
C ASN A 357 -3.82 -17.39 -17.37
N ALA A 358 -3.70 -18.55 -18.01
CA ALA A 358 -4.30 -18.80 -19.33
C ALA A 358 -5.83 -18.62 -19.29
N ILE A 359 -6.50 -19.15 -18.28
CA ILE A 359 -7.96 -19.02 -18.11
C ILE A 359 -8.38 -17.59 -17.83
N CYS A 360 -7.66 -16.86 -16.97
CA CYS A 360 -7.99 -15.47 -16.66
C CYS A 360 -7.77 -14.54 -17.87
N ASP A 361 -6.72 -14.74 -18.66
CA ASP A 361 -6.49 -14.01 -19.92
C ASP A 361 -7.60 -14.32 -20.96
N ALA A 362 -7.93 -15.60 -21.14
CA ALA A 362 -9.02 -16.00 -22.03
C ALA A 362 -10.39 -15.42 -21.58
N ALA A 363 -10.65 -15.35 -20.25
CA ALA A 363 -11.86 -14.72 -19.72
C ALA A 363 -11.91 -13.20 -20.05
N CYS A 364 -10.80 -12.48 -19.90
CA CYS A 364 -10.71 -11.06 -20.26
C CYS A 364 -10.88 -10.84 -21.77
N THR A 365 -10.24 -11.66 -22.58
CA THR A 365 -10.36 -11.62 -24.06
C THR A 365 -11.78 -11.91 -24.49
N THR A 366 -12.38 -12.98 -23.99
CA THR A 366 -13.78 -13.33 -24.27
C THR A 366 -14.72 -12.20 -23.86
N ALA A 367 -14.57 -11.63 -22.65
CA ALA A 367 -15.42 -10.54 -22.19
C ALA A 367 -15.35 -9.30 -23.06
N ARG A 368 -14.15 -8.96 -23.55
CA ARG A 368 -13.93 -7.86 -24.48
C ARG A 368 -14.62 -8.13 -25.83
N ASP A 369 -14.39 -9.31 -26.42
CA ASP A 369 -14.83 -9.63 -27.79
C ASP A 369 -16.35 -9.75 -27.89
N ILE A 370 -17.02 -10.29 -26.87
CA ILE A 370 -18.48 -10.34 -26.81
C ILE A 370 -19.12 -9.09 -26.22
N LYS A 371 -18.32 -8.07 -25.83
CA LYS A 371 -18.77 -6.85 -25.13
C LYS A 371 -19.60 -7.17 -23.88
N ALA A 372 -19.08 -8.07 -23.03
CA ALA A 372 -19.74 -8.43 -21.78
C ALA A 372 -19.84 -7.23 -20.84
N ALA A 373 -20.92 -7.17 -20.05
CA ALA A 373 -21.13 -6.11 -19.04
C ALA A 373 -20.10 -6.23 -17.90
N ALA A 374 -19.78 -7.45 -17.47
CA ALA A 374 -18.83 -7.72 -16.41
C ALA A 374 -18.14 -9.10 -16.58
N ILE A 375 -17.03 -9.24 -15.84
CA ILE A 375 -16.40 -10.54 -15.56
C ILE A 375 -16.72 -10.90 -14.11
N ILE A 376 -17.32 -12.06 -13.86
CA ILE A 376 -17.63 -12.53 -12.51
C ILE A 376 -16.58 -13.57 -12.11
N ALA A 377 -15.74 -13.24 -11.15
CA ALA A 377 -14.73 -14.13 -10.57
C ALA A 377 -15.28 -14.77 -9.28
N VAL A 378 -15.58 -16.05 -9.31
CA VAL A 378 -15.95 -16.78 -8.10
C VAL A 378 -14.68 -17.23 -7.39
N THR A 379 -14.47 -16.80 -6.15
CA THR A 379 -13.19 -17.00 -5.48
C THR A 379 -13.34 -17.09 -3.97
N LYS A 380 -12.64 -18.03 -3.33
CA LYS A 380 -12.59 -18.14 -1.86
C LYS A 380 -11.48 -17.29 -1.26
N SER A 381 -10.30 -17.25 -1.88
CA SER A 381 -9.09 -16.55 -1.39
C SER A 381 -8.81 -15.23 -2.10
N GLY A 382 -9.65 -14.85 -3.07
CA GLY A 382 -9.42 -13.66 -3.91
C GLY A 382 -8.43 -13.88 -5.07
N ALA A 383 -7.80 -15.04 -5.18
CA ALA A 383 -6.74 -15.29 -6.16
C ALA A 383 -7.23 -15.12 -7.61
N THR A 384 -8.38 -15.70 -7.97
CA THR A 384 -8.99 -15.56 -9.31
C THR A 384 -9.25 -14.10 -9.65
N ALA A 385 -9.87 -13.35 -8.74
CA ALA A 385 -10.18 -11.93 -8.97
C ALA A 385 -8.91 -11.08 -9.18
N ARG A 386 -7.86 -11.31 -8.36
CA ARG A 386 -6.56 -10.65 -8.54
C ARG A 386 -5.88 -11.03 -9.86
N ARG A 387 -5.99 -12.29 -10.29
CA ARG A 387 -5.44 -12.72 -11.59
C ARG A 387 -6.19 -12.09 -12.76
N VAL A 388 -7.51 -12.00 -12.72
CA VAL A 388 -8.29 -11.24 -13.73
C VAL A 388 -7.91 -9.76 -13.70
N SER A 389 -7.77 -9.16 -12.51
CA SER A 389 -7.34 -7.76 -12.33
C SER A 389 -5.98 -7.46 -12.96
N LYS A 390 -5.05 -8.44 -12.98
CA LYS A 390 -3.75 -8.32 -13.65
C LYS A 390 -3.87 -7.83 -15.09
N PHE A 391 -4.82 -8.35 -15.84
CA PHE A 391 -5.01 -8.08 -17.26
C PHE A 391 -5.74 -6.76 -17.57
N ARG A 392 -6.07 -5.98 -16.53
CA ARG A 392 -6.70 -4.65 -16.66
C ARG A 392 -7.87 -4.61 -17.66
N PRO A 393 -8.86 -5.52 -17.53
CA PRO A 393 -10.01 -5.54 -18.45
C PRO A 393 -10.79 -4.22 -18.38
N THR A 394 -11.42 -3.84 -19.47
CA THR A 394 -12.32 -2.67 -19.52
C THR A 394 -13.65 -2.94 -18.82
N GLN A 395 -14.00 -4.21 -18.62
CA GLN A 395 -15.19 -4.66 -17.87
C GLN A 395 -14.94 -4.57 -16.36
N ALA A 396 -16.01 -4.37 -15.59
CA ALA A 396 -15.95 -4.50 -14.14
C ALA A 396 -15.66 -5.97 -13.75
N ILE A 397 -14.85 -6.16 -12.70
CA ILE A 397 -14.56 -7.49 -12.15
C ILE A 397 -15.39 -7.64 -10.88
N ILE A 398 -16.46 -8.42 -10.95
CA ILE A 398 -17.29 -8.76 -9.80
C ILE A 398 -16.66 -9.97 -9.11
N ALA A 399 -16.24 -9.84 -7.86
CA ALA A 399 -15.65 -10.93 -7.11
C ALA A 399 -16.64 -11.49 -6.10
N ALA A 400 -17.27 -12.62 -6.42
CA ALA A 400 -18.17 -13.31 -5.51
C ALA A 400 -17.38 -14.21 -4.57
N THR A 401 -17.42 -13.92 -3.25
CA THR A 401 -16.66 -14.66 -2.23
C THR A 401 -17.50 -14.95 -0.99
N PRO A 402 -17.40 -16.15 -0.39
CA PRO A 402 -18.04 -16.47 0.88
C PRO A 402 -17.23 -16.01 2.11
N SER A 403 -16.01 -15.48 1.91
CA SER A 403 -15.11 -15.07 2.98
C SER A 403 -15.18 -13.56 3.20
N GLU A 404 -15.62 -13.13 4.38
CA GLU A 404 -15.60 -11.71 4.78
C GLU A 404 -14.19 -11.11 4.70
N LYS A 405 -13.17 -11.85 5.15
CA LYS A 405 -11.78 -11.41 5.07
C LYS A 405 -11.37 -11.12 3.63
N THR A 406 -11.67 -12.04 2.72
CA THR A 406 -11.39 -11.87 1.30
C THR A 406 -12.22 -10.72 0.69
N PHE A 407 -13.49 -10.57 1.10
CA PHE A 407 -14.35 -9.47 0.68
C PHE A 407 -13.70 -8.11 0.98
N HIS A 408 -13.19 -7.93 2.19
CA HIS A 408 -12.49 -6.69 2.57
C HIS A 408 -11.14 -6.54 1.85
N GLN A 409 -10.32 -7.59 1.80
CA GLN A 409 -9.01 -7.55 1.15
C GLN A 409 -9.08 -7.22 -0.34
N LEU A 410 -10.11 -7.66 -1.04
CA LEU A 410 -10.29 -7.37 -2.46
C LEU A 410 -10.57 -5.89 -2.75
N SER A 411 -10.89 -5.08 -1.74
CA SER A 411 -11.04 -3.63 -1.88
C SER A 411 -9.76 -2.91 -2.27
N LEU A 412 -8.57 -3.55 -2.16
CA LEU A 412 -7.29 -3.02 -2.65
C LEU A 412 -6.97 -3.44 -4.09
N SER A 413 -7.74 -4.36 -4.68
CA SER A 413 -7.48 -4.89 -6.02
C SER A 413 -8.09 -4.00 -7.10
N TRP A 414 -7.30 -3.60 -8.09
CA TRP A 414 -7.74 -2.74 -9.19
C TRP A 414 -8.93 -3.34 -9.95
N GLY A 415 -9.96 -2.53 -10.21
CA GLY A 415 -11.13 -2.94 -11.00
C GLY A 415 -12.04 -3.98 -10.36
N VAL A 416 -11.70 -4.48 -9.15
CA VAL A 416 -12.48 -5.50 -8.45
C VAL A 416 -13.56 -4.85 -7.59
N PHE A 417 -14.77 -5.38 -7.72
CA PHE A 417 -15.95 -5.04 -6.93
C PHE A 417 -16.40 -6.31 -6.19
N PRO A 418 -15.96 -6.49 -4.95
CA PRO A 418 -16.27 -7.69 -4.19
C PRO A 418 -17.71 -7.68 -3.69
N VAL A 419 -18.29 -8.88 -3.60
CA VAL A 419 -19.62 -9.13 -3.06
C VAL A 419 -19.61 -10.41 -2.23
N LEU A 420 -20.29 -10.37 -1.08
CA LEU A 420 -20.46 -11.57 -0.26
C LEU A 420 -21.44 -12.54 -0.95
N SER A 421 -21.02 -13.77 -1.06
CA SER A 421 -21.79 -14.87 -1.65
C SER A 421 -21.99 -16.00 -0.66
N LEU A 422 -23.01 -16.82 -0.88
CA LEU A 422 -23.18 -18.05 -0.10
C LEU A 422 -22.33 -19.19 -0.73
N PRO A 423 -21.77 -20.07 0.08
CA PRO A 423 -21.13 -21.28 -0.42
C PRO A 423 -22.12 -22.11 -1.25
N GLN A 424 -21.64 -22.67 -2.36
CA GLN A 424 -22.41 -23.57 -3.22
C GLN A 424 -21.63 -24.86 -3.42
N ASP A 425 -22.34 -25.95 -3.51
CA ASP A 425 -21.83 -27.32 -3.71
C ASP A 425 -22.11 -27.86 -5.12
N ASP A 426 -22.91 -27.15 -5.90
CA ASP A 426 -23.29 -27.47 -7.29
C ASP A 426 -22.88 -26.33 -8.22
N THR A 427 -22.32 -26.68 -9.38
CA THR A 427 -21.73 -25.72 -10.34
C THR A 427 -22.78 -24.82 -10.97
N ASP A 428 -23.97 -25.37 -11.31
CA ASP A 428 -25.00 -24.56 -11.95
C ASP A 428 -25.66 -23.60 -10.95
N ARG A 429 -25.81 -24.01 -9.70
CA ARG A 429 -26.24 -23.13 -8.61
C ARG A 429 -25.20 -22.04 -8.36
N LEU A 430 -23.91 -22.41 -8.38
CA LEU A 430 -22.80 -21.44 -8.21
C LEU A 430 -22.88 -20.34 -9.26
N PHE A 431 -23.05 -20.68 -10.53
CA PHE A 431 -23.08 -19.69 -11.61
C PHE A 431 -24.34 -18.79 -11.53
N ARG A 432 -25.50 -19.37 -11.25
CA ARG A 432 -26.73 -18.58 -11.03
C ARG A 432 -26.56 -17.61 -9.85
N HIS A 433 -26.09 -18.11 -8.71
CA HIS A 433 -25.85 -17.29 -7.53
C HIS A 433 -24.83 -16.19 -7.77
N ALA A 434 -23.77 -16.45 -8.54
CA ALA A 434 -22.78 -15.46 -8.92
C ALA A 434 -23.36 -14.31 -9.77
N VAL A 435 -24.29 -14.64 -10.68
CA VAL A 435 -25.05 -13.62 -11.44
C VAL A 435 -25.94 -12.81 -10.50
N ASP A 436 -26.67 -13.46 -9.58
CA ASP A 436 -27.53 -12.77 -8.60
C ASP A 436 -26.71 -11.81 -7.71
N CYS A 437 -25.49 -12.20 -7.34
CA CYS A 437 -24.57 -11.33 -6.62
C CYS A 437 -24.17 -10.10 -7.46
N GLY A 438 -23.92 -10.29 -8.76
CA GLY A 438 -23.60 -9.19 -9.67
C GLY A 438 -24.77 -8.21 -9.86
N LYS A 439 -26.01 -8.70 -9.89
CA LYS A 439 -27.24 -7.87 -9.95
C LYS A 439 -27.38 -7.01 -8.70
N LYS A 440 -27.06 -7.54 -7.51
CA LYS A 440 -27.11 -6.77 -6.25
C LYS A 440 -26.18 -5.55 -6.24
N LEU A 441 -25.11 -5.58 -7.02
CA LEU A 441 -24.19 -4.45 -7.18
C LEU A 441 -24.64 -3.45 -8.25
N GLU A 442 -25.77 -3.71 -8.95
CA GLU A 442 -26.27 -2.90 -10.07
C GLU A 442 -25.24 -2.73 -11.21
N LEU A 443 -24.33 -3.70 -11.36
CA LEU A 443 -23.27 -3.71 -12.38
C LEU A 443 -23.64 -4.51 -13.63
N ILE A 444 -24.68 -5.33 -13.54
CA ILE A 444 -25.20 -6.15 -14.63
C ILE A 444 -26.73 -6.13 -14.60
N HIS A 445 -27.34 -6.14 -15.79
CA HIS A 445 -28.79 -6.04 -15.96
C HIS A 445 -29.31 -7.21 -16.81
N SER A 446 -30.64 -7.46 -16.73
CA SER A 446 -31.32 -8.49 -17.50
C SER A 446 -31.05 -8.36 -19.00
N GLY A 447 -30.75 -9.46 -19.68
CA GLY A 447 -30.40 -9.50 -21.09
C GLY A 447 -28.95 -9.22 -21.45
N GLU A 448 -28.12 -8.72 -20.51
CA GLU A 448 -26.70 -8.51 -20.72
C GLU A 448 -25.89 -9.82 -20.66
N ARG A 449 -24.77 -9.87 -21.35
CA ARG A 449 -23.84 -11.01 -21.28
C ARG A 449 -22.79 -10.76 -20.23
N VAL A 450 -22.43 -11.82 -19.50
CA VAL A 450 -21.33 -11.85 -18.51
C VAL A 450 -20.42 -13.03 -18.79
N VAL A 451 -19.15 -12.89 -18.40
CA VAL A 451 -18.18 -13.98 -18.41
C VAL A 451 -17.92 -14.38 -16.96
N ILE A 452 -18.15 -15.64 -16.63
CA ILE A 452 -17.94 -16.18 -15.29
C ILE A 452 -16.68 -17.05 -15.31
N THR A 453 -15.79 -16.87 -14.34
CA THR A 453 -14.62 -17.74 -14.14
C THR A 453 -14.59 -18.27 -12.72
N ALA A 454 -14.27 -19.55 -12.58
CA ALA A 454 -14.28 -20.31 -11.33
C ALA A 454 -13.27 -21.44 -11.33
N GLY A 455 -13.04 -22.04 -10.18
CA GLY A 455 -12.28 -23.28 -10.02
C GLY A 455 -13.20 -24.48 -9.77
N VAL A 456 -12.95 -25.59 -10.47
CA VAL A 456 -13.60 -26.89 -10.28
C VAL A 456 -12.53 -27.96 -10.11
N PRO A 457 -12.65 -28.87 -9.13
CA PRO A 457 -13.75 -29.07 -8.17
C PRO A 457 -13.95 -27.86 -7.23
N LEU A 458 -15.22 -27.65 -6.84
CA LEU A 458 -15.57 -26.55 -5.94
C LEU A 458 -14.86 -26.68 -4.59
N ASN A 459 -14.67 -25.55 -3.91
CA ASN A 459 -14.04 -25.44 -2.59
C ASN A 459 -12.52 -25.74 -2.52
N ILE A 460 -11.87 -26.02 -3.65
CA ILE A 460 -10.40 -26.12 -3.72
C ILE A 460 -9.83 -24.78 -4.19
N ALA A 461 -9.03 -24.14 -3.33
CA ALA A 461 -8.41 -22.86 -3.67
C ALA A 461 -7.30 -23.03 -4.73
N GLY A 462 -7.17 -22.06 -5.65
CA GLY A 462 -6.09 -22.02 -6.65
C GLY A 462 -6.34 -22.84 -7.91
N THR A 463 -7.54 -23.37 -8.14
CA THR A 463 -7.89 -24.23 -9.28
C THR A 463 -8.72 -23.54 -10.35
N THR A 464 -8.51 -22.25 -10.62
CA THR A 464 -9.26 -21.54 -11.67
C THR A 464 -9.04 -22.21 -13.04
N ASN A 465 -10.07 -22.88 -13.58
CA ASN A 465 -9.97 -23.72 -14.78
C ASN A 465 -11.22 -23.71 -15.65
N ILE A 466 -12.22 -22.86 -15.34
CA ILE A 466 -13.47 -22.75 -16.11
C ILE A 466 -13.73 -21.30 -16.52
N ILE A 467 -14.25 -21.16 -17.75
CA ILE A 467 -14.90 -19.96 -18.29
C ILE A 467 -16.30 -20.34 -18.76
N LYS A 468 -17.30 -19.55 -18.38
CA LYS A 468 -18.68 -19.69 -18.85
C LYS A 468 -19.20 -18.34 -19.32
N VAL A 469 -19.75 -18.25 -20.51
CA VAL A 469 -20.55 -17.12 -20.97
C VAL A 469 -21.98 -17.37 -20.62
N GLN A 470 -22.64 -16.38 -20.02
CA GLN A 470 -24.04 -16.46 -19.63
C GLN A 470 -24.76 -15.13 -19.92
N THR A 471 -26.01 -15.23 -20.40
CA THR A 471 -26.91 -14.07 -20.46
C THR A 471 -27.66 -13.97 -19.13
N VAL A 472 -27.74 -12.77 -18.57
CA VAL A 472 -28.43 -12.50 -17.31
C VAL A 472 -29.93 -12.71 -17.51
N ASP A 473 -30.56 -13.54 -16.64
CA ASP A 473 -31.99 -13.89 -16.65
C ASP A 473 -32.50 -14.57 -17.92
N SER A 474 -31.64 -15.25 -18.69
CA SER A 474 -32.04 -16.02 -19.88
C SER A 474 -32.48 -17.45 -19.51
N TYR A 475 -33.34 -17.59 -18.48
CA TYR A 475 -34.02 -18.86 -18.17
C TYR A 475 -35.42 -18.61 -17.62
#